data_573ce20e5bc7c04a0acb6011419fb706
#
_entry.id   573ce20e5bc7c04a0acb6011419fb706
#
_cell.length_a   1.000
_cell.length_b   1.000
_cell.length_c   1.000
_cell.angle_alpha   90.00
_cell.angle_beta   90.00
_cell.angle_gamma   90.00
#
_symmetry.space_group_name_H-M   'P 1'
#
loop_
_entity.id
_entity.type
_entity.pdbx_description
1 polymer ?
#
loop_
_entity_poly.entity_id
_entity_poly.type
_entity_poly.pdbx_seq_one_letter_code
_entity_poly.pdbx_strand_id
1 'polypeptide(L)'
;MKLITITGPSGAGKDTVARMLSETGGYQVLCSYTTRPKREGEIDGVEHHFVEKCNVPHDKMLAYTQYGGYEYWVTIDQITNKSIYVIDEDGLKVLCKKFPDIELFKICVAARESTRL
;
A
#
# COMPACT_ATOMS: atom_id res chain seq x y z
N MET A 1 -7.05 12.62 -9.60
CA MET A 1 -6.70 11.80 -8.42
C MET A 1 -5.23 11.46 -8.49
N LYS A 2 -4.50 11.72 -7.44
CA LYS A 2 -3.05 11.55 -7.38
C LYS A 2 -2.66 10.55 -6.32
N LEU A 3 -1.62 9.75 -6.59
CA LEU A 3 -1.14 8.76 -5.66
C LEU A 3 0.37 8.63 -5.78
N ILE A 4 1.07 8.66 -4.64
CA ILE A 4 2.49 8.36 -4.60
C ILE A 4 2.64 6.86 -4.37
N THR A 5 3.36 6.17 -5.26
CA THR A 5 3.66 4.75 -5.07
C THR A 5 5.13 4.57 -4.75
N ILE A 6 5.42 3.66 -3.83
CA ILE A 6 6.79 3.31 -3.46
C ILE A 6 6.99 1.83 -3.72
N THR A 7 7.93 1.51 -4.60
CA THR A 7 8.30 0.14 -4.92
C THR A 7 9.76 -0.10 -4.59
N GLY A 8 10.13 -1.36 -4.47
CA GLY A 8 11.51 -1.77 -4.21
C GLY A 8 11.55 -3.11 -3.50
N PRO A 9 12.72 -3.76 -3.48
CA PRO A 9 12.85 -5.03 -2.78
C PRO A 9 12.70 -4.87 -1.28
N SER A 10 12.37 -5.97 -0.62
CA SER A 10 12.29 -6.02 0.83
C SER A 10 13.64 -5.62 1.44
N GLY A 11 13.62 -4.79 2.47
CA GLY A 11 14.82 -4.31 3.11
C GLY A 11 15.54 -3.16 2.41
N ALA A 12 14.97 -2.63 1.32
CA ALA A 12 15.59 -1.52 0.57
C ALA A 12 15.28 -0.13 1.16
N GLY A 13 14.50 -0.05 2.24
CA GLY A 13 14.19 1.22 2.89
C GLY A 13 12.88 1.86 2.46
N LYS A 14 11.96 1.09 1.89
CA LYS A 14 10.64 1.61 1.49
C LYS A 14 9.91 2.26 2.67
N ASP A 15 9.93 1.61 3.82
CA ASP A 15 9.26 2.13 5.02
C ASP A 15 9.91 3.42 5.51
N THR A 16 11.23 3.55 5.36
CA THR A 16 11.95 4.76 5.73
C THR A 16 11.51 5.93 4.85
N VAL A 17 11.40 5.71 3.54
CA VAL A 17 10.96 6.75 2.60
C VAL A 17 9.52 7.16 2.91
N ALA A 18 8.63 6.19 3.14
CA ALA A 18 7.24 6.46 3.48
C ALA A 18 7.14 7.28 4.76
N ARG A 19 7.91 6.93 5.79
CA ARG A 19 7.94 7.66 7.06
C ARG A 19 8.44 9.09 6.89
N MET A 20 9.49 9.29 6.10
CA MET A 20 10.01 10.61 5.82
C MET A 20 8.97 11.51 5.16
N LEU A 21 8.23 10.98 4.19
CA LEU A 21 7.17 11.74 3.53
C LEU A 21 6.03 12.06 4.51
N SER A 22 5.72 11.12 5.39
CA SER A 22 4.70 11.35 6.44
C SER A 22 5.10 12.48 7.38
N GLU A 23 6.34 12.45 7.86
CA GLU A 23 6.84 13.40 8.85
C GLU A 23 7.06 14.80 8.27
N THR A 24 7.52 14.88 7.02
CA THR A 24 7.88 16.17 6.42
C THR A 24 6.77 16.81 5.62
N GLY A 25 5.89 16.01 4.99
CA GLY A 25 4.86 16.51 4.09
C GLY A 25 3.42 16.22 4.51
N GLY A 26 3.22 15.54 5.62
CA GLY A 26 1.88 15.17 6.07
C GLY A 26 1.22 14.09 5.23
N TYR A 27 2.01 13.34 4.47
CA TYR A 27 1.49 12.22 3.68
C TYR A 27 1.14 11.04 4.56
N GLN A 28 0.15 10.25 4.13
CA GLN A 28 -0.30 9.08 4.87
C GLN A 28 -0.24 7.84 4.00
N VAL A 29 0.32 6.76 4.56
CA VAL A 29 0.35 5.47 3.89
C VAL A 29 -1.05 4.86 3.92
N LEU A 30 -1.51 4.35 2.78
CA LEU A 30 -2.80 3.68 2.69
C LEU A 30 -2.77 2.42 3.55
N CYS A 31 -3.78 2.27 4.40
CA CYS A 31 -3.92 1.14 5.30
C CYS A 31 -4.89 0.13 4.68
N SER A 32 -4.44 -1.11 4.47
CA SER A 32 -5.27 -2.14 3.87
C SER A 32 -6.34 -2.65 4.83
N TYR A 33 -7.44 -3.12 4.25
CA TYR A 33 -8.47 -3.87 4.97
C TYR A 33 -8.11 -5.35 5.00
N THR A 34 -8.53 -6.07 6.02
CA THR A 34 -8.35 -7.52 6.09
C THR A 34 -9.48 -8.19 6.85
N THR A 35 -9.79 -9.43 6.45
CA THR A 35 -10.70 -10.29 7.17
C THR A 35 -9.99 -11.09 8.28
N ARG A 36 -8.66 -10.99 8.37
CA ARG A 36 -7.89 -11.64 9.42
C ARG A 36 -8.24 -11.03 10.78
N PRO A 37 -8.47 -11.85 11.80
CA PRO A 37 -8.71 -11.33 13.13
C PRO A 37 -7.53 -10.53 13.66
N LYS A 38 -7.85 -9.47 14.39
CA LYS A 38 -6.84 -8.63 15.02
C LYS A 38 -6.03 -9.45 16.02
N ARG A 39 -4.71 -9.32 15.97
CA ARG A 39 -3.80 -9.96 16.91
C ARG A 39 -3.55 -9.06 18.12
N GLU A 40 -3.06 -9.66 19.20
CA GLU A 40 -2.68 -8.89 20.38
C GLU A 40 -1.62 -7.85 20.01
N GLY A 41 -1.81 -6.64 20.49
CA GLY A 41 -0.91 -5.52 20.20
C GLY A 41 -1.20 -4.77 18.92
N GLU A 42 -2.08 -5.30 18.05
CA GLU A 42 -2.48 -4.59 16.84
C GLU A 42 -3.61 -3.60 17.14
N ILE A 43 -3.63 -2.50 16.39
CA ILE A 43 -4.63 -1.44 16.55
C ILE A 43 -5.37 -1.28 15.24
N ASP A 44 -6.71 -1.34 15.30
CA ASP A 44 -7.56 -1.14 14.14
C ASP A 44 -7.28 0.23 13.50
N GLY A 45 -7.05 0.22 12.19
CA GLY A 45 -6.72 1.44 11.45
C GLY A 45 -5.23 1.78 11.41
N VAL A 46 -4.38 1.05 12.12
CA VAL A 46 -2.93 1.24 12.13
C VAL A 46 -2.25 0.18 11.28
N GLU A 47 -2.25 -1.08 11.74
CA GLU A 47 -1.69 -2.18 10.95
C GLU A 47 -2.61 -2.52 9.77
N HIS A 48 -3.90 -2.63 10.03
CA HIS A 48 -4.95 -2.90 9.07
C HIS A 48 -6.27 -2.34 9.58
N HIS A 49 -7.23 -2.20 8.68
CA HIS A 49 -8.64 -2.06 9.06
C HIS A 49 -9.22 -3.47 9.16
N PHE A 50 -9.55 -3.92 10.37
CA PHE A 50 -10.03 -5.28 10.62
C PHE A 50 -11.54 -5.35 10.44
N VAL A 51 -12.00 -6.17 9.52
CA VAL A 51 -13.43 -6.34 9.20
C VAL A 51 -13.77 -7.82 9.14
N GLU A 52 -15.07 -8.16 9.27
CA GLU A 52 -15.49 -9.55 9.26
C GLU A 52 -15.47 -10.17 7.88
N LYS A 53 -15.83 -9.38 6.86
CA LYS A 53 -15.87 -9.86 5.48
C LYS A 53 -15.66 -8.73 4.51
N CYS A 54 -15.29 -9.08 3.28
CA CYS A 54 -15.13 -8.11 2.21
C CYS A 54 -16.50 -7.78 1.60
N ASN A 55 -16.89 -6.51 1.71
CA ASN A 55 -18.15 -6.01 1.14
C ASN A 55 -17.94 -5.12 -0.08
N VAL A 56 -16.72 -5.00 -0.55
CA VAL A 56 -16.36 -4.06 -1.62
C VAL A 56 -16.21 -4.82 -2.93
N PRO A 57 -16.81 -4.33 -4.04
CA PRO A 57 -16.58 -4.96 -5.34
C PRO A 57 -15.12 -4.80 -5.78
N HIS A 58 -14.62 -5.81 -6.47
CA HIS A 58 -13.22 -5.84 -6.91
C HIS A 58 -12.86 -4.69 -7.84
N ASP A 59 -13.80 -4.13 -8.58
CA ASP A 59 -13.56 -3.00 -9.45
C ASP A 59 -13.27 -1.69 -8.71
N LYS A 60 -13.55 -1.66 -7.40
CA LYS A 60 -13.22 -0.53 -6.52
C LYS A 60 -11.94 -0.72 -5.75
N MET A 61 -11.27 -1.84 -5.92
CA MET A 61 -10.03 -2.15 -5.21
C MET A 61 -8.81 -1.75 -6.01
N LEU A 62 -7.88 -1.05 -5.35
CA LEU A 62 -6.55 -0.78 -5.91
C LEU A 62 -5.73 -2.06 -5.97
N ALA A 63 -5.87 -2.91 -4.97
CA ALA A 63 -5.17 -4.18 -4.88
C ALA A 63 -6.00 -5.14 -4.05
N TYR A 64 -5.84 -6.42 -4.35
CA TYR A 64 -6.50 -7.51 -3.63
C TYR A 64 -5.57 -8.70 -3.57
N THR A 65 -5.46 -9.31 -2.40
CA THR A 65 -4.70 -10.54 -2.25
C THR A 65 -5.35 -11.44 -1.21
N GLN A 66 -5.04 -12.73 -1.27
CA GLN A 66 -5.43 -13.71 -0.26
C GLN A 66 -4.16 -14.34 0.30
N TYR A 67 -4.12 -14.46 1.60
CA TYR A 67 -3.00 -15.07 2.30
C TYR A 67 -3.47 -15.74 3.57
N GLY A 68 -3.09 -16.99 3.77
CA GLY A 68 -3.45 -17.72 4.99
C GLY A 68 -4.94 -17.92 5.20
N GLY A 69 -5.72 -17.93 4.13
CA GLY A 69 -7.19 -18.06 4.20
C GLY A 69 -7.89 -16.74 4.46
N TYR A 70 -7.18 -15.64 4.52
CA TYR A 70 -7.76 -14.32 4.76
C TYR A 70 -7.57 -13.41 3.56
N GLU A 71 -8.46 -12.42 3.44
CA GLU A 71 -8.43 -11.45 2.35
C GLU A 71 -7.77 -10.14 2.81
N TYR A 72 -7.07 -9.48 1.87
CA TYR A 72 -6.44 -8.17 2.09
C TYR A 72 -6.71 -7.30 0.87
N TRP A 73 -7.16 -6.07 1.08
CA TRP A 73 -7.45 -5.16 -0.04
C TRP A 73 -7.32 -3.70 0.35
N VAL A 74 -7.11 -2.86 -0.68
CA VAL A 74 -7.12 -1.41 -0.56
C VAL A 74 -8.11 -0.87 -1.58
N THR A 75 -8.93 0.10 -1.18
CA THR A 75 -9.97 0.65 -2.04
C THR A 75 -9.58 2.01 -2.61
N ILE A 76 -10.14 2.31 -3.78
CA ILE A 76 -9.93 3.60 -4.44
C ILE A 76 -10.44 4.76 -3.58
N ASP A 77 -11.47 4.53 -2.78
CA ASP A 77 -12.07 5.57 -1.92
C ASP A 77 -11.13 6.04 -0.81
N GLN A 78 -10.07 5.28 -0.51
CA GLN A 78 -9.08 5.66 0.50
C GLN A 78 -8.11 6.74 0.01
N ILE A 79 -8.02 6.96 -1.29
CA ILE A 79 -7.04 7.90 -1.86
C ILE A 79 -7.43 9.33 -1.58
N THR A 80 -6.47 10.08 -1.03
CA THR A 80 -6.55 11.53 -0.86
C THR A 80 -5.41 12.16 -1.67
N ASN A 81 -5.30 13.49 -1.65
CA ASN A 81 -4.19 14.19 -2.30
C ASN A 81 -2.84 13.94 -1.60
N LYS A 82 -2.86 13.31 -0.44
CA LYS A 82 -1.66 13.04 0.36
C LYS A 82 -1.49 11.57 0.69
N SER A 83 -1.88 10.70 -0.23
CA SER A 83 -1.77 9.25 -0.03
C SER A 83 -0.49 8.68 -0.60
N ILE A 84 0.07 7.72 0.13
CA ILE A 84 1.23 6.93 -0.28
C ILE A 84 0.80 5.46 -0.30
N TYR A 85 1.19 4.75 -1.34
CA TYR A 85 0.95 3.31 -1.43
C TYR A 85 2.27 2.57 -1.62
N VAL A 86 2.64 1.76 -0.63
CA VAL A 86 3.79 0.86 -0.72
C VAL A 86 3.32 -0.42 -1.40
N ILE A 87 3.84 -0.70 -2.57
CA ILE A 87 3.34 -1.78 -3.43
C ILE A 87 4.52 -2.43 -4.17
N ASP A 88 4.39 -3.70 -4.53
CA ASP A 88 5.40 -4.35 -5.37
C ASP A 88 5.19 -3.99 -6.85
N GLU A 89 6.18 -4.33 -7.67
CA GLU A 89 6.13 -3.99 -9.10
C GLU A 89 4.98 -4.65 -9.83
N ASP A 90 4.67 -5.89 -9.50
CA ASP A 90 3.55 -6.61 -10.13
C ASP A 90 2.22 -5.97 -9.79
N GLY A 91 2.03 -5.60 -8.53
CA GLY A 91 0.84 -4.88 -8.08
C GLY A 91 0.72 -3.51 -8.75
N LEU A 92 1.84 -2.81 -8.92
CA LEU A 92 1.85 -1.52 -9.59
C LEU A 92 1.41 -1.66 -11.07
N LYS A 93 1.86 -2.69 -11.76
CA LYS A 93 1.43 -2.95 -13.14
C LYS A 93 -0.07 -3.20 -13.22
N VAL A 94 -0.62 -3.98 -12.30
CA VAL A 94 -2.06 -4.23 -12.23
C VAL A 94 -2.81 -2.92 -11.97
N LEU A 95 -2.33 -2.12 -11.04
CA LEU A 95 -2.89 -0.83 -10.70
C LEU A 95 -2.95 0.10 -11.93
N CYS A 96 -1.86 0.19 -12.68
CA CYS A 96 -1.79 1.05 -13.85
C CYS A 96 -2.78 0.63 -14.94
N LYS A 97 -2.99 -0.67 -15.10
CA LYS A 97 -3.96 -1.19 -16.09
C LYS A 97 -5.40 -0.98 -15.64
N LYS A 98 -5.66 -1.18 -14.35
CA LYS A 98 -7.01 -1.11 -13.80
C LYS A 98 -7.51 0.30 -13.64
N PHE A 99 -6.62 1.22 -13.26
CA PHE A 99 -6.96 2.63 -13.00
C PHE A 99 -6.03 3.57 -13.77
N PRO A 100 -6.14 3.62 -15.11
CA PRO A 100 -5.22 4.44 -15.90
C PRO A 100 -5.39 5.95 -15.68
N ASP A 101 -6.50 6.38 -15.09
CA ASP A 101 -6.78 7.80 -14.85
C ASP A 101 -6.13 8.32 -13.56
N ILE A 102 -5.59 7.45 -12.72
CA ILE A 102 -4.89 7.88 -11.53
C ILE A 102 -3.50 8.40 -11.92
N GLU A 103 -3.23 9.64 -11.53
CA GLU A 103 -1.92 10.24 -11.75
C GLU A 103 -0.94 9.69 -10.69
N LEU A 104 0.06 8.94 -11.13
CA LEU A 104 0.99 8.29 -10.24
C LEU A 104 2.32 9.02 -10.19
N PHE A 105 2.81 9.27 -8.98
CA PHE A 105 4.18 9.67 -8.74
C PHE A 105 4.93 8.43 -8.22
N LYS A 106 5.75 7.85 -9.08
CA LYS A 106 6.40 6.56 -8.79
C LYS A 106 7.78 6.77 -8.18
N ILE A 107 7.98 6.24 -6.98
CA ILE A 107 9.27 6.21 -6.32
C ILE A 107 9.75 4.77 -6.29
N CYS A 108 10.92 4.52 -6.85
CA CYS A 108 11.54 3.20 -6.82
C CYS A 108 12.76 3.25 -5.91
N VAL A 109 12.75 2.46 -4.84
CA VAL A 109 13.85 2.38 -3.88
C VAL A 109 14.69 1.15 -4.24
N ALA A 110 15.96 1.38 -4.56
CA ALA A 110 16.86 0.30 -4.95
C ALA A 110 17.76 -0.11 -3.79
N ALA A 111 18.10 -1.40 -3.74
CA ALA A 111 19.11 -1.87 -2.80
C ALA A 111 20.47 -1.32 -3.20
N ARG A 112 21.30 -0.98 -2.19
CA ARG A 112 22.63 -0.41 -2.44
C ARG A 112 23.60 -1.52 -2.83
N GLU A 113 24.13 -1.45 -4.03
CA GLU A 113 25.08 -2.45 -4.51
C GLU A 113 26.37 -2.48 -3.69
N SER A 114 26.83 -1.33 -3.24
CA SER A 114 28.06 -1.22 -2.45
C SER A 114 28.01 -2.00 -1.14
N THR A 115 26.85 -2.29 -0.63
CA THR A 115 26.72 -3.04 0.64
C THR A 115 26.92 -4.55 0.47
N ARG A 116 27.05 -5.01 -0.76
CA ARG A 116 27.23 -6.43 -1.06
C ARG A 116 28.68 -6.87 -1.14
N LEU A 117 29.56 -5.94 -1.14
CA LEU A 117 30.99 -6.22 -1.32
C LEU A 117 31.70 -6.65 -0.05
#